data_f65e0dcaf23d63e0e76dc533daf2eeac
#
_entry.id   f65e0dcaf23d63e0e76dc533daf2eeac
#
_cell.length_a   1.000
_cell.length_b   1.000
_cell.length_c   1.000
_cell.angle_alpha   90.00
_cell.angle_beta   90.00
_cell.angle_gamma   90.00
#
_symmetry.space_group_name_H-M   'P 1'
#
loop_
_entity.id
_entity.type
_entity.pdbx_description
1 polymer ?
#
loop_
_entity_poly.entity_id
_entity_poly.type
_entity_poly.pdbx_seq_one_letter_code
_entity_poly.pdbx_strand_id
1 'polypeptide(L)'
;MVEIAPKIRENQHDYQLMADFMLSATMALNGFIAMGVSQDWATHMIGHEITALHGLTHGHTLAIVLPATLQVLHEEKGDKLLQYGERVWGITSGTREERIDEAICHTEEFFRSLGLTTRLHEENIGQDTILEIERRFNERGAKYGENGNVTGAVARRILETAL
;
A
#
# COMPACT_ATOMS: atom_id res chain seq x y z
N MET A 1 -7.64 12.60 -2.08
CA MET A 1 -8.23 11.23 -1.98
C MET A 1 -8.80 10.94 -0.59
N VAL A 2 -8.05 11.17 0.48
CA VAL A 2 -8.54 10.93 1.85
C VAL A 2 -9.83 11.69 2.15
N GLU A 3 -9.95 12.93 1.71
CA GLU A 3 -11.13 13.79 1.94
C GLU A 3 -12.35 13.42 1.08
N ILE A 4 -12.13 12.92 -0.13
CA ILE A 4 -13.22 12.70 -1.09
C ILE A 4 -13.72 11.25 -1.14
N ALA A 5 -12.87 10.25 -0.84
CA ALA A 5 -13.27 8.86 -0.94
C ALA A 5 -14.48 8.49 -0.04
N PRO A 6 -14.57 8.94 1.23
CA PRO A 6 -15.77 8.71 2.03
C PRO A 6 -17.03 9.31 1.42
N LYS A 7 -16.93 10.52 0.86
CA LYS A 7 -18.07 11.21 0.22
C LYS A 7 -18.52 10.51 -1.07
N ILE A 8 -17.57 10.00 -1.86
CA ILE A 8 -17.89 9.20 -3.05
C ILE A 8 -18.64 7.93 -2.67
N ARG A 9 -18.25 7.28 -1.58
CA ARG A 9 -18.95 6.10 -1.07
C ARG A 9 -20.43 6.39 -0.74
N GLU A 10 -20.72 7.60 -0.25
CA GLU A 10 -22.08 8.04 0.04
C GLU A 10 -22.86 8.43 -1.21
N ASN A 11 -22.19 9.09 -2.18
CA ASN A 11 -22.83 9.56 -3.42
C ASN A 11 -21.89 9.48 -4.62
N GLN A 12 -21.95 8.37 -5.35
CA GLN A 12 -21.18 8.15 -6.58
C GLN A 12 -21.69 8.93 -7.79
N HIS A 13 -22.84 9.59 -7.70
CA HIS A 13 -23.43 10.36 -8.77
C HIS A 13 -23.09 11.86 -8.72
N ASP A 14 -22.37 12.29 -7.68
CA ASP A 14 -21.88 13.66 -7.59
C ASP A 14 -20.79 13.90 -8.63
N TYR A 15 -21.08 14.74 -9.63
CA TYR A 15 -20.15 15.02 -10.72
C TYR A 15 -18.83 15.61 -10.22
N GLN A 16 -18.88 16.56 -9.28
CA GLN A 16 -17.65 17.22 -8.83
C GLN A 16 -16.74 16.24 -8.05
N LEU A 17 -17.30 15.44 -7.17
CA LEU A 17 -16.55 14.41 -6.45
C LEU A 17 -15.90 13.40 -7.41
N MET A 18 -16.64 12.97 -8.43
CA MET A 18 -16.10 12.03 -9.42
C MET A 18 -15.06 12.66 -10.33
N ALA A 19 -15.22 13.93 -10.69
CA ALA A 19 -14.21 14.67 -11.46
C ALA A 19 -12.91 14.82 -10.67
N ASP A 20 -12.99 15.20 -9.39
CA ASP A 20 -11.84 15.33 -8.49
C ASP A 20 -11.15 13.98 -8.26
N PHE A 21 -11.94 12.90 -8.14
CA PHE A 21 -11.42 11.54 -8.06
C PHE A 21 -10.63 11.14 -9.31
N MET A 22 -11.24 11.30 -10.48
CA MET A 22 -10.59 10.92 -11.74
C MET A 22 -9.33 11.74 -12.02
N LEU A 23 -9.36 13.04 -11.75
CA LEU A 23 -8.17 13.89 -11.88
C LEU A 23 -7.08 13.44 -10.91
N SER A 24 -7.41 13.21 -9.63
CA SER A 24 -6.45 12.75 -8.63
C SER A 24 -5.83 11.41 -9.00
N ALA A 25 -6.63 10.45 -9.45
CA ALA A 25 -6.16 9.14 -9.89
C ALA A 25 -5.24 9.25 -11.13
N THR A 26 -5.62 10.08 -12.10
CA THR A 26 -4.81 10.35 -13.28
C THR A 26 -3.46 10.95 -12.90
N MET A 27 -3.45 11.97 -12.05
CA MET A 27 -2.21 12.63 -11.61
C MET A 27 -1.31 11.70 -10.81
N ALA A 28 -1.89 10.79 -10.02
CA ALA A 28 -1.12 9.81 -9.25
C ALA A 28 -0.37 8.81 -10.13
N LEU A 29 -0.87 8.49 -11.33
CA LEU A 29 -0.31 7.40 -12.16
C LEU A 29 0.26 7.85 -13.51
N ASN A 30 0.03 9.08 -13.96
CA ASN A 30 0.50 9.56 -15.27
C ASN A 30 2.01 9.85 -15.33
N GLY A 31 2.75 9.63 -14.25
CA GLY A 31 4.20 9.85 -14.16
C GLY A 31 4.61 11.28 -13.83
N PHE A 32 3.68 12.25 -13.78
CA PHE A 32 4.01 13.65 -13.49
C PHE A 32 4.64 13.83 -12.10
N ILE A 33 4.04 13.24 -11.08
CA ILE A 33 4.56 13.30 -9.70
C ILE A 33 5.82 12.47 -9.47
N ALA A 34 6.16 11.59 -10.41
CA ALA A 34 7.34 10.73 -10.35
C ALA A 34 8.56 11.32 -11.05
N MET A 35 8.43 12.50 -11.67
CA MET A 35 9.55 13.14 -12.36
C MET A 35 10.70 13.45 -11.39
N GLY A 36 11.88 12.90 -11.68
CA GLY A 36 13.10 13.13 -10.91
C GLY A 36 13.23 12.29 -9.62
N VAL A 37 12.36 11.29 -9.41
CA VAL A 37 12.46 10.36 -8.28
C VAL A 37 12.36 8.91 -8.73
N SER A 38 13.02 8.01 -7.98
CA SER A 38 12.82 6.57 -8.16
C SER A 38 11.46 6.17 -7.60
N GLN A 39 10.70 5.40 -8.38
CA GLN A 39 9.41 4.88 -7.95
C GLN A 39 9.57 3.54 -7.24
N ASP A 40 8.78 3.32 -6.19
CA ASP A 40 8.63 2.03 -5.54
C ASP A 40 7.39 1.31 -6.08
N TRP A 41 7.58 0.18 -6.71
CA TRP A 41 6.53 -0.69 -7.24
C TRP A 41 6.35 -1.97 -6.43
N ALA A 42 7.06 -2.14 -5.30
CA ALA A 42 7.06 -3.38 -4.54
C ALA A 42 5.66 -3.81 -4.09
N THR A 43 4.89 -2.89 -3.50
CA THR A 43 3.50 -3.15 -3.09
C THR A 43 2.64 -3.63 -4.26
N HIS A 44 2.76 -2.99 -5.42
CA HIS A 44 2.02 -3.39 -6.62
C HIS A 44 2.42 -4.77 -7.11
N MET A 45 3.71 -5.07 -7.15
CA MET A 45 4.20 -6.35 -7.66
C MET A 45 3.82 -7.52 -6.76
N ILE A 46 3.81 -7.31 -5.44
CA ILE A 46 3.29 -8.30 -4.48
C ILE A 46 1.77 -8.43 -4.64
N GLY A 47 1.05 -7.32 -4.74
CA GLY A 47 -0.40 -7.30 -4.95
C GLY A 47 -0.83 -8.02 -6.24
N HIS A 48 -0.07 -7.90 -7.33
CA HIS A 48 -0.33 -8.61 -8.59
C HIS A 48 -0.26 -10.14 -8.43
N GLU A 49 0.66 -10.65 -7.60
CA GLU A 49 0.70 -12.09 -7.34
C GLU A 49 -0.55 -12.57 -6.58
N ILE A 50 -1.01 -11.80 -5.59
CA ILE A 50 -2.24 -12.12 -4.87
C ILE A 50 -3.43 -12.09 -5.83
N THR A 51 -3.53 -11.08 -6.69
CA THR A 51 -4.56 -11.00 -7.71
C THR A 51 -4.52 -12.23 -8.63
N ALA A 52 -3.33 -12.63 -9.09
CA ALA A 52 -3.17 -13.77 -9.99
C ALA A 52 -3.55 -15.12 -9.33
N LEU A 53 -3.30 -15.26 -8.03
CA LEU A 53 -3.56 -16.52 -7.29
C LEU A 53 -5.00 -16.63 -6.79
N HIS A 54 -5.61 -15.52 -6.39
CA HIS A 54 -6.89 -15.50 -5.67
C HIS A 54 -7.99 -14.70 -6.34
N GLY A 55 -7.69 -13.94 -7.41
CA GLY A 55 -8.70 -13.17 -8.13
C GLY A 55 -9.19 -11.91 -7.42
N LEU A 56 -8.54 -11.50 -6.30
CA LEU A 56 -8.86 -10.25 -5.63
C LEU A 56 -8.59 -9.06 -6.55
N THR A 57 -9.42 -8.02 -6.47
CA THR A 57 -9.18 -6.80 -7.24
C THR A 57 -7.88 -6.14 -6.84
N HIS A 58 -7.19 -5.54 -7.80
CA HIS A 58 -5.86 -4.96 -7.57
C HIS A 58 -5.86 -3.90 -6.45
N GLY A 59 -6.85 -3.00 -6.42
CA GLY A 59 -6.95 -2.01 -5.34
C GLY A 59 -7.10 -2.64 -3.95
N HIS A 60 -7.80 -3.76 -3.85
CA HIS A 60 -7.96 -4.51 -2.61
C HIS A 60 -6.64 -5.15 -2.16
N THR A 61 -5.90 -5.78 -3.07
CA THR A 61 -4.59 -6.34 -2.72
C THR A 61 -3.60 -5.26 -2.26
N LEU A 62 -3.68 -4.05 -2.82
CA LEU A 62 -2.86 -2.93 -2.34
C LEU A 62 -3.22 -2.50 -0.92
N ALA A 63 -4.51 -2.51 -0.55
CA ALA A 63 -4.95 -2.17 0.80
C ALA A 63 -4.43 -3.18 1.85
N ILE A 64 -4.27 -4.44 1.47
CA ILE A 64 -3.67 -5.48 2.32
C ILE A 64 -2.15 -5.31 2.42
N VAL A 65 -1.47 -5.11 1.29
CA VAL A 65 -0.01 -5.17 1.22
C VAL A 65 0.68 -3.87 1.65
N LEU A 66 0.08 -2.70 1.37
CA LEU A 66 0.74 -1.41 1.62
C LEU A 66 1.07 -1.16 3.09
N PRO A 67 0.15 -1.33 4.07
CA PRO A 67 0.49 -1.11 5.48
C PRO A 67 1.66 -1.98 5.95
N ALA A 68 1.65 -3.26 5.58
CA ALA A 68 2.71 -4.21 5.90
C ALA A 68 4.04 -3.85 5.21
N THR A 69 4.00 -3.38 3.97
CA THR A 69 5.20 -2.88 3.26
C THR A 69 5.82 -1.70 4.00
N LEU A 70 5.01 -0.74 4.41
CA LEU A 70 5.47 0.43 5.16
C LEU A 70 6.07 0.04 6.51
N GLN A 71 5.46 -0.94 7.20
CA GLN A 71 5.94 -1.44 8.47
C GLN A 71 7.27 -2.19 8.35
N VAL A 72 7.42 -3.06 7.35
CA VAL A 72 8.67 -3.84 7.15
C VAL A 72 9.83 -2.96 6.69
N LEU A 73 9.54 -1.90 5.93
CA LEU A 73 10.54 -0.98 5.37
C LEU A 73 10.60 0.37 6.11
N HIS A 74 10.07 0.46 7.34
CA HIS A 74 9.93 1.72 8.07
C HIS A 74 11.28 2.42 8.36
N GLU A 75 12.34 1.67 8.59
CA GLU A 75 13.67 2.27 8.82
C GLU A 75 14.17 2.98 7.55
N GLU A 76 14.01 2.33 6.40
CA GLU A 76 14.47 2.81 5.10
C GLU A 76 13.62 3.98 4.60
N LYS A 77 12.31 3.92 4.83
CA LYS A 77 11.32 4.91 4.37
C LYS A 77 10.99 5.97 5.43
N GLY A 78 11.61 5.91 6.60
CA GLY A 78 11.17 6.66 7.78
C GLY A 78 11.04 8.16 7.59
N ASP A 79 11.98 8.83 6.92
CA ASP A 79 11.89 10.27 6.66
C ASP A 79 10.70 10.61 5.75
N LYS A 80 10.41 9.75 4.79
CA LYS A 80 9.26 9.92 3.90
C LYS A 80 7.95 9.59 4.62
N LEU A 81 7.95 8.61 5.52
CA LEU A 81 6.79 8.28 6.36
C LEU A 81 6.45 9.39 7.34
N LEU A 82 7.46 10.04 7.95
CA LEU A 82 7.25 11.23 8.78
C LEU A 82 6.61 12.37 7.98
N GLN A 83 7.14 12.65 6.79
CA GLN A 83 6.58 13.67 5.90
C GLN A 83 5.15 13.34 5.48
N TYR A 84 4.87 12.07 5.20
CA TYR A 84 3.55 11.57 4.87
C TYR A 84 2.58 11.72 6.05
N GLY A 85 2.98 11.28 7.25
CA GLY A 85 2.19 11.42 8.48
C GLY A 85 1.83 12.87 8.76
N GLU A 86 2.81 13.77 8.66
CA GLU A 86 2.58 15.20 8.88
C GLU A 86 1.64 15.82 7.82
N ARG A 87 1.89 15.57 6.54
CA ARG A 87 1.17 16.24 5.45
C ARG A 87 -0.21 15.67 5.15
N VAL A 88 -0.38 14.37 5.35
CA VAL A 88 -1.64 13.68 5.01
C VAL A 88 -2.52 13.51 6.23
N TRP A 89 -1.93 13.17 7.38
CA TRP A 89 -2.66 12.84 8.60
C TRP A 89 -2.59 13.94 9.67
N GLY A 90 -1.71 14.93 9.52
CA GLY A 90 -1.53 16.02 10.49
C GLY A 90 -0.77 15.58 11.76
N ILE A 91 -0.02 14.50 11.71
CA ILE A 91 0.75 13.94 12.83
C ILE A 91 2.00 14.79 13.04
N THR A 92 2.02 15.59 14.12
CA THR A 92 3.10 16.56 14.39
C THR A 92 3.80 16.34 15.74
N SER A 93 3.27 15.49 16.60
CA SER A 93 3.77 15.23 17.98
C SER A 93 4.13 13.77 18.17
N GLY A 94 5.00 13.49 19.13
CA GLY A 94 5.51 12.15 19.41
C GLY A 94 6.93 11.92 18.92
N THR A 95 7.51 10.79 19.30
CA THR A 95 8.81 10.34 18.79
C THR A 95 8.74 10.01 17.31
N ARG A 96 9.90 9.81 16.69
CA ARG A 96 9.99 9.38 15.29
C ARG A 96 9.19 8.10 15.04
N GLU A 97 9.40 7.11 15.86
CA GLU A 97 8.79 5.79 15.78
C GLU A 97 7.27 5.86 15.96
N GLU A 98 6.81 6.55 17.01
CA GLU A 98 5.38 6.75 17.27
C GLU A 98 4.67 7.42 16.09
N ARG A 99 5.27 8.44 15.51
CA ARG A 99 4.70 9.15 14.35
C ARG A 99 4.63 8.30 13.08
N ILE A 100 5.62 7.42 12.89
CA ILE A 100 5.63 6.47 11.76
C ILE A 100 4.54 5.43 11.95
N ASP A 101 4.47 4.83 13.13
CA ASP A 101 3.47 3.82 13.45
C ASP A 101 2.04 4.38 13.36
N GLU A 102 1.84 5.60 13.85
CA GLU A 102 0.56 6.31 13.75
C GLU A 102 0.17 6.57 12.29
N ALA A 103 1.11 6.97 11.44
CA ALA A 103 0.86 7.18 10.01
C ALA A 103 0.47 5.89 9.29
N ILE A 104 1.10 4.77 9.63
CA ILE A 104 0.76 3.45 9.09
C ILE A 104 -0.64 3.02 9.58
N CYS A 105 -0.91 3.20 10.87
CA CYS A 105 -2.21 2.89 11.47
C CYS A 105 -3.34 3.67 10.80
N HIS A 106 -3.21 4.99 10.68
CA HIS A 106 -4.21 5.82 9.99
C HIS A 106 -4.44 5.42 8.53
N THR A 107 -3.39 4.97 7.85
CA THR A 107 -3.52 4.45 6.47
C THR A 107 -4.35 3.17 6.44
N GLU A 108 -4.10 2.25 7.35
CA GLU A 108 -4.87 1.00 7.46
C GLU A 108 -6.33 1.27 7.86
N GLU A 109 -6.55 2.12 8.86
CA GLU A 109 -7.89 2.54 9.31
C GLU A 109 -8.69 3.21 8.20
N PHE A 110 -8.03 4.03 7.38
CA PHE A 110 -8.66 4.64 6.21
C PHE A 110 -9.16 3.58 5.22
N PHE A 111 -8.35 2.58 4.89
CA PHE A 111 -8.80 1.50 4.00
C PHE A 111 -9.97 0.71 4.60
N ARG A 112 -9.91 0.40 5.89
CA ARG A 112 -11.00 -0.27 6.61
C ARG A 112 -12.28 0.58 6.62
N SER A 113 -12.16 1.89 6.77
CA SER A 113 -13.30 2.81 6.73
C SER A 113 -14.02 2.82 5.37
N LEU A 114 -13.30 2.49 4.31
CA LEU A 114 -13.86 2.34 2.96
C LEU A 114 -14.46 0.95 2.71
N GLY A 115 -14.38 0.03 3.69
CA GLY A 115 -14.93 -1.32 3.61
C GLY A 115 -13.96 -2.34 2.99
N LEU A 116 -12.66 -2.04 2.94
CA LEU A 116 -11.64 -2.97 2.50
C LEU A 116 -11.09 -3.78 3.68
N THR A 117 -10.79 -5.06 3.46
CA THR A 117 -9.97 -5.85 4.37
C THR A 117 -8.51 -5.45 4.22
N THR A 118 -7.73 -5.58 5.28
CA THR A 118 -6.31 -5.19 5.31
C THR A 118 -5.40 -6.31 5.79
N ARG A 119 -5.95 -7.52 5.94
CA ARG A 119 -5.20 -8.73 6.33
C ARG A 119 -5.51 -9.88 5.37
N LEU A 120 -4.51 -10.71 5.11
CA LEU A 120 -4.64 -11.87 4.22
C LEU A 120 -5.63 -12.90 4.75
N HIS A 121 -5.63 -13.14 6.08
CA HIS A 121 -6.52 -14.12 6.69
C HIS A 121 -8.01 -13.75 6.54
N GLU A 122 -8.33 -12.46 6.44
CA GLU A 122 -9.71 -11.99 6.21
C GLU A 122 -10.23 -12.44 4.83
N GLU A 123 -9.31 -12.73 3.89
CA GLU A 123 -9.59 -13.25 2.55
C GLU A 123 -9.32 -14.77 2.43
N ASN A 124 -9.14 -15.47 3.54
CA ASN A 124 -8.78 -16.89 3.59
C ASN A 124 -7.45 -17.22 2.87
N ILE A 125 -6.53 -16.26 2.83
CA ILE A 125 -5.20 -16.42 2.25
C ILE A 125 -4.22 -16.71 3.39
N GLY A 126 -3.54 -17.85 3.27
CA GLY A 126 -2.65 -18.37 4.30
C GLY A 126 -1.19 -18.48 3.85
N GLN A 127 -0.41 -19.20 4.67
CA GLN A 127 1.03 -19.36 4.52
C GLN A 127 1.46 -19.97 3.17
N ASP A 128 0.65 -20.88 2.60
CA ASP A 128 0.97 -21.51 1.33
C ASP A 128 1.11 -20.50 0.18
N THR A 129 0.24 -19.48 0.16
CA THR A 129 0.31 -18.40 -0.81
C THR A 129 1.58 -17.54 -0.60
N ILE A 130 1.94 -17.29 0.65
CA ILE A 130 3.15 -16.51 0.98
C ILE A 130 4.40 -17.21 0.44
N LEU A 131 4.51 -18.53 0.66
CA LEU A 131 5.63 -19.33 0.18
C LEU A 131 5.64 -19.42 -1.36
N GLU A 132 4.48 -19.52 -1.99
CA GLU A 132 4.39 -19.52 -3.46
C GLU A 132 4.82 -18.19 -4.07
N ILE A 133 4.46 -17.06 -3.47
CA ILE A 133 4.89 -15.73 -3.94
C ILE A 133 6.40 -15.57 -3.76
N GLU A 134 6.96 -15.98 -2.61
CA GLU A 134 8.41 -15.99 -2.39
C GLU A 134 9.13 -16.81 -3.47
N ARG A 135 8.64 -18.02 -3.76
CA ARG A 135 9.18 -18.90 -4.79
C ARG A 135 9.19 -18.22 -6.17
N ARG A 136 8.06 -17.64 -6.58
CA ARG A 136 7.93 -16.94 -7.88
C ARG A 136 8.87 -15.75 -7.99
N PHE A 137 9.03 -14.98 -6.92
CA PHE A 137 9.96 -13.86 -6.89
C PHE A 137 11.40 -14.33 -7.04
N ASN A 138 11.78 -15.40 -6.34
CA ASN A 138 13.14 -15.97 -6.41
C ASN A 138 13.44 -16.53 -7.80
N GLU A 139 12.51 -17.24 -8.44
CA GLU A 139 12.66 -17.79 -9.79
C GLU A 139 12.86 -16.71 -10.84
N ARG A 140 12.21 -15.56 -10.69
CA ARG A 140 12.38 -14.42 -11.60
C ARG A 140 13.58 -13.54 -11.27
N GLY A 141 14.27 -13.80 -10.16
CA GLY A 141 15.31 -12.91 -9.65
C GLY A 141 14.77 -11.51 -9.32
N ALA A 142 13.55 -11.43 -8.82
CA ALA A 142 12.85 -10.18 -8.56
C ALA A 142 13.59 -9.30 -7.55
N LYS A 143 13.72 -8.00 -7.89
CA LYS A 143 14.32 -6.95 -7.08
C LYS A 143 13.50 -5.69 -7.27
N TYR A 144 12.44 -5.55 -6.48
CA TYR A 144 11.54 -4.41 -6.52
C TYR A 144 11.87 -3.40 -5.41
N GLY A 145 11.09 -2.32 -5.35
CA GLY A 145 11.36 -1.20 -4.46
C GLY A 145 12.29 -0.18 -5.10
N GLU A 146 12.27 1.04 -4.59
CA GLU A 146 13.09 2.14 -5.11
C GLU A 146 14.61 1.86 -5.07
N ASN A 147 15.06 0.99 -4.16
CA ASN A 147 16.45 0.56 -4.01
C ASN A 147 16.71 -0.86 -4.55
N GLY A 148 15.72 -1.53 -5.15
CA GLY A 148 15.85 -2.88 -5.68
C GLY A 148 16.08 -3.95 -4.60
N ASN A 149 15.70 -3.70 -3.36
CA ASN A 149 15.95 -4.54 -2.19
C ASN A 149 14.77 -5.43 -1.78
N VAL A 150 13.59 -5.23 -2.39
CA VAL A 150 12.44 -6.11 -2.16
C VAL A 150 12.57 -7.36 -3.01
N THR A 151 13.25 -8.34 -2.45
CA THR A 151 13.45 -9.69 -2.97
C THR A 151 12.32 -10.63 -2.54
N GLY A 152 12.36 -11.91 -2.92
CA GLY A 152 11.40 -12.91 -2.44
C GLY A 152 11.35 -13.02 -0.92
N ALA A 153 12.50 -13.00 -0.26
CA ALA A 153 12.58 -13.06 1.21
C ALA A 153 11.95 -11.81 1.89
N VAL A 154 12.13 -10.63 1.31
CA VAL A 154 11.49 -9.40 1.83
C VAL A 154 10.00 -9.41 1.54
N ALA A 155 9.56 -9.84 0.35
CA ALA A 155 8.15 -10.00 0.01
C ALA A 155 7.45 -10.98 0.97
N ARG A 156 8.11 -12.09 1.33
CA ARG A 156 7.62 -13.01 2.35
C ARG A 156 7.42 -12.31 3.70
N ARG A 157 8.41 -11.57 4.21
CA ARG A 157 8.27 -10.82 5.48
C ARG A 157 7.10 -9.84 5.45
N ILE A 158 6.92 -9.13 4.33
CA ILE A 158 5.78 -8.22 4.13
C ILE A 158 4.46 -8.98 4.23
N LEU A 159 4.34 -10.10 3.54
CA LEU A 159 3.13 -10.91 3.55
C LEU A 159 2.86 -11.59 4.91
N GLU A 160 3.89 -12.03 5.62
CA GLU A 160 3.78 -12.54 6.99
C GLU A 160 3.30 -11.45 7.96
N THR A 161 3.70 -10.20 7.75
CA THR A 161 3.21 -9.03 8.50
C THR A 161 1.75 -8.69 8.17
N ALA A 162 1.31 -8.98 6.95
CA ALA A 162 -0.07 -8.78 6.48
C ALA A 162 -1.00 -9.97 6.82
N LEU A 163 -0.50 -11.07 7.38
CA LEU A 163 -1.29 -12.25 7.73
C LEU A 163 -2.20 -11.98 8.92
#